data_b565d3c54ff516b6733395ead077676c
#
_entry.id   b565d3c54ff516b6733395ead077676c
#
_cell.length_a   1.000
_cell.length_b   1.000
_cell.length_c   1.000
_cell.angle_alpha   90.00
_cell.angle_beta   90.00
_cell.angle_gamma   90.00
#
_symmetry.space_group_name_H-M   'P 1'
#
loop_
_entity.id
_entity.type
_entity.pdbx_description
1 polymer ?
#
loop_
_entity_poly.entity_id
_entity_poly.type
_entity_poly.pdbx_seq_one_letter_code
_entity_poly.pdbx_strand_id
1 'polypeptide(L)'
;LLRRNHVPTFLFINKTDLPGVNRAARMQELRSLLSPECADFSGTDWMEQAAAESEAALESFLSAGTIPPEEVRRLIAEEKLFPCLFGAALRLDGVEKLLDTLALYAPVKPAGDAFGARVYKISRDAQGARLTWLRVTGGELRARAAVKVSTENGETEEKIHQIRLYSGEKYELTDAVKAGTVCAVTGLTTAHSGDALGAEKGK
;
A
#
# COMPACT_ATOMS: atom_id res chain seq x y z
N LEU A 1 -1.79 -16.24 -2.98
CA LEU A 1 -0.90 -15.32 -3.72
C LEU A 1 -0.35 -14.24 -2.80
N LEU A 2 -1.18 -13.45 -2.09
CA LEU A 2 -0.75 -12.36 -1.20
C LEU A 2 0.18 -12.87 -0.10
N ARG A 3 -0.22 -13.91 0.62
CA ARG A 3 0.57 -14.55 1.68
C ARG A 3 1.92 -15.08 1.16
N ARG A 4 1.94 -15.69 -0.04
CA ARG A 4 3.19 -16.17 -0.65
C ARG A 4 4.19 -15.05 -0.97
N ASN A 5 3.70 -13.83 -1.18
CA ASN A 5 4.52 -12.65 -1.48
C ASN A 5 4.67 -11.70 -0.29
N HIS A 6 4.26 -12.12 0.91
CA HIS A 6 4.31 -11.32 2.14
C HIS A 6 3.69 -9.93 1.96
N VAL A 7 2.49 -9.88 1.37
CA VAL A 7 1.78 -8.62 1.15
C VAL A 7 0.85 -8.35 2.33
N PRO A 8 1.05 -7.28 3.11
CA PRO A 8 0.15 -6.88 4.17
C PRO A 8 -1.28 -6.75 3.64
N THR A 9 -2.23 -7.42 4.29
CA THR A 9 -3.57 -7.56 3.74
C THR A 9 -4.63 -7.07 4.74
N PHE A 10 -5.52 -6.20 4.26
CA PHE A 10 -6.70 -5.71 4.95
C PHE A 10 -7.93 -6.18 4.20
N LEU A 11 -8.96 -6.62 4.91
CA LEU A 11 -10.20 -7.11 4.32
C LEU A 11 -11.34 -6.12 4.56
N PHE A 12 -12.04 -5.73 3.50
CA PHE A 12 -13.26 -4.94 3.61
C PHE A 12 -14.46 -5.78 3.16
N ILE A 13 -15.29 -6.15 4.12
CA ILE A 13 -16.50 -6.94 3.90
C ILE A 13 -17.62 -5.99 3.50
N ASN A 14 -17.83 -5.88 2.21
CA ASN A 14 -18.74 -4.93 1.61
C ASN A 14 -20.22 -5.40 1.60
N LYS A 15 -21.14 -4.48 1.34
CA LYS A 15 -22.58 -4.72 1.19
C LYS A 15 -23.24 -5.22 2.48
N THR A 16 -22.83 -4.72 3.63
CA THR A 16 -23.40 -5.10 4.93
C THR A 16 -24.82 -4.54 5.16
N ASP A 17 -25.26 -3.65 4.27
CA ASP A 17 -26.60 -3.08 4.24
C ASP A 17 -27.66 -4.00 3.60
N LEU A 18 -27.25 -5.12 3.03
CA LEU A 18 -28.19 -6.08 2.45
C LEU A 18 -28.90 -6.91 3.51
N PRO A 19 -30.19 -7.25 3.29
CA PRO A 19 -30.94 -8.11 4.23
C PRO A 19 -30.26 -9.47 4.43
N GLY A 20 -30.30 -9.95 5.69
CA GLY A 20 -29.77 -11.27 6.06
C GLY A 20 -28.25 -11.33 6.27
N VAL A 21 -27.54 -10.21 6.21
CA VAL A 21 -26.11 -10.18 6.53
C VAL A 21 -25.93 -10.37 8.05
N ASN A 22 -25.25 -11.46 8.40
CA ASN A 22 -24.85 -11.75 9.78
C ASN A 22 -23.33 -11.59 9.92
N ARG A 23 -22.90 -10.57 10.64
CA ARG A 23 -21.48 -10.21 10.81
C ARG A 23 -20.68 -11.30 11.51
N ALA A 24 -21.22 -11.87 12.59
CA ALA A 24 -20.54 -12.93 13.34
C ALA A 24 -20.33 -14.18 12.47
N ALA A 25 -21.35 -14.58 11.70
CA ALA A 25 -21.25 -15.69 10.77
C ALA A 25 -20.20 -15.42 9.67
N ARG A 26 -20.13 -14.18 9.16
CA ARG A 26 -19.10 -13.80 8.17
C ARG A 26 -17.69 -13.83 8.77
N MET A 27 -17.50 -13.37 9.99
CA MET A 27 -16.20 -13.49 10.67
C MET A 27 -15.78 -14.94 10.86
N GLN A 28 -16.70 -15.80 11.24
CA GLN A 28 -16.44 -17.24 11.39
C GLN A 28 -16.05 -17.87 10.05
N GLU A 29 -16.73 -17.52 8.97
CA GLU A 29 -16.43 -17.97 7.60
C GLU A 29 -15.03 -17.50 7.17
N LEU A 30 -14.67 -16.22 7.39
CA LEU A 30 -13.35 -15.68 7.08
C LEU A 30 -12.24 -16.41 7.84
N ARG A 31 -12.44 -16.66 9.12
CA ARG A 31 -11.48 -17.42 9.94
C ARG A 31 -11.29 -18.85 9.46
N SER A 32 -12.34 -19.50 9.02
CA SER A 32 -12.28 -20.88 8.54
C SER A 32 -11.72 -21.04 7.13
N LEU A 33 -12.03 -20.08 6.23
CA LEU A 33 -11.66 -20.18 4.81
C LEU A 33 -10.35 -19.46 4.45
N LEU A 34 -10.03 -18.37 5.14
CA LEU A 34 -8.86 -17.57 4.83
C LEU A 34 -7.77 -17.73 5.88
N SER A 35 -8.03 -17.33 7.12
CA SER A 35 -7.04 -17.39 8.20
C SER A 35 -7.69 -17.22 9.57
N PRO A 36 -7.31 -18.02 10.60
CA PRO A 36 -7.76 -17.80 11.98
C PRO A 36 -7.35 -16.43 12.55
N GLU A 37 -6.29 -15.83 12.00
CA GLU A 37 -5.77 -14.51 12.39
C GLU A 37 -6.63 -13.33 11.86
N CYS A 38 -7.76 -13.61 11.18
CA CYS A 38 -8.74 -12.57 10.82
C CYS A 38 -9.41 -11.98 12.06
N ALA A 39 -9.31 -10.66 12.26
CA ALA A 39 -9.81 -9.94 13.42
C ALA A 39 -10.74 -8.79 13.02
N ASP A 40 -11.87 -8.63 13.74
CA ASP A 40 -12.86 -7.58 13.45
C ASP A 40 -12.46 -6.24 14.07
N PHE A 41 -11.92 -5.35 13.27
CA PHE A 41 -11.47 -4.01 13.66
C PHE A 41 -12.58 -2.98 13.87
N SER A 42 -13.83 -3.39 13.84
CA SER A 42 -14.95 -2.46 14.05
C SER A 42 -15.19 -2.10 15.50
N GLY A 43 -14.77 -2.97 16.41
CA GLY A 43 -14.81 -2.77 17.88
C GLY A 43 -13.39 -2.72 18.45
N THR A 44 -13.25 -3.16 19.68
CA THR A 44 -11.99 -3.25 20.44
C THR A 44 -11.54 -4.69 20.69
N ASP A 45 -12.40 -5.69 20.50
CA ASP A 45 -12.13 -7.09 20.81
C ASP A 45 -10.98 -7.70 20.02
N TRP A 46 -10.62 -7.10 18.86
CA TRP A 46 -9.46 -7.49 18.08
C TRP A 46 -8.14 -7.32 18.84
N MET A 47 -8.09 -6.42 19.84
CA MET A 47 -6.87 -6.19 20.62
C MET A 47 -6.53 -7.41 21.49
N GLU A 48 -7.55 -8.05 22.07
CA GLU A 48 -7.34 -9.28 22.84
C GLU A 48 -6.81 -10.42 21.96
N GLN A 49 -7.36 -10.56 20.74
CA GLN A 49 -6.88 -11.53 19.77
C GLN A 49 -5.43 -11.20 19.34
N ALA A 50 -5.13 -9.93 19.03
CA ALA A 50 -3.81 -9.49 18.64
C ALA A 50 -2.77 -9.64 19.77
N ALA A 51 -3.18 -9.45 21.03
CA ALA A 51 -2.33 -9.65 22.20
C ALA A 51 -1.84 -11.10 22.31
N ALA A 52 -2.65 -12.07 21.91
CA ALA A 52 -2.26 -13.48 21.93
C ALA A 52 -1.17 -13.84 20.91
N GLU A 53 -0.92 -12.99 19.91
CA GLU A 53 0.01 -13.26 18.81
C GLU A 53 1.47 -12.89 19.11
N SER A 54 1.74 -12.13 20.18
CA SER A 54 3.10 -11.80 20.60
C SER A 54 3.19 -11.41 22.08
N GLU A 55 4.35 -11.72 22.70
CA GLU A 55 4.63 -11.36 24.09
C GLU A 55 4.60 -9.83 24.29
N ALA A 56 5.15 -9.05 23.37
CA ALA A 56 5.15 -7.59 23.44
C ALA A 56 3.74 -6.99 23.34
N ALA A 57 2.88 -7.56 22.48
CA ALA A 57 1.49 -7.15 22.37
C ALA A 57 0.71 -7.50 23.65
N LEU A 58 0.94 -8.68 24.20
CA LEU A 58 0.30 -9.13 25.45
C LEU A 58 0.70 -8.24 26.63
N GLU A 59 1.99 -7.97 26.80
CA GLU A 59 2.47 -7.08 27.87
C GLU A 59 1.86 -5.69 27.78
N SER A 60 1.84 -5.11 26.58
CA SER A 60 1.24 -3.79 26.33
C SER A 60 -0.27 -3.80 26.63
N PHE A 61 -0.99 -4.83 26.19
CA PHE A 61 -2.42 -4.95 26.42
C PHE A 61 -2.75 -5.13 27.91
N LEU A 62 -2.00 -5.97 28.63
CA LEU A 62 -2.21 -6.18 30.08
C LEU A 62 -1.86 -4.95 30.92
N SER A 63 -0.87 -4.17 30.52
CA SER A 63 -0.42 -2.99 31.28
C SER A 63 -1.23 -1.73 30.97
N ALA A 64 -1.61 -1.51 29.71
CA ALA A 64 -2.24 -0.27 29.25
C ALA A 64 -3.65 -0.43 28.66
N GLY A 65 -4.14 -1.67 28.49
CA GLY A 65 -5.41 -1.95 27.83
C GLY A 65 -5.42 -1.68 26.32
N THR A 66 -4.24 -1.39 25.74
CA THR A 66 -4.08 -1.07 24.32
C THR A 66 -2.78 -1.67 23.77
N ILE A 67 -2.71 -1.83 22.43
CA ILE A 67 -1.50 -2.27 21.76
C ILE A 67 -0.95 -1.08 20.95
N PRO A 68 0.34 -0.74 21.05
CA PRO A 68 0.95 0.33 20.28
C PRO A 68 0.79 0.12 18.77
N PRO A 69 0.53 1.18 17.98
CA PRO A 69 0.37 1.06 16.53
C PRO A 69 1.53 0.38 15.80
N GLU A 70 2.75 0.56 16.27
CA GLU A 70 3.95 -0.07 15.74
C GLU A 70 3.89 -1.60 15.85
N GLU A 71 3.43 -2.08 17.00
CA GLU A 71 3.28 -3.51 17.24
C GLU A 71 2.16 -4.11 16.37
N VAL A 72 1.05 -3.41 16.22
CA VAL A 72 -0.03 -3.82 15.31
C VAL A 72 0.48 -3.88 13.86
N ARG A 73 1.25 -2.86 13.41
CA ARG A 73 1.89 -2.86 12.08
C ARG A 73 2.81 -4.06 11.89
N ARG A 74 3.57 -4.40 12.94
CA ARG A 74 4.47 -5.56 12.92
C ARG A 74 3.69 -6.87 12.75
N LEU A 75 2.63 -7.08 13.53
CA LEU A 75 1.78 -8.26 13.43
C LEU A 75 1.15 -8.40 12.04
N ILE A 76 0.69 -7.28 11.45
CA ILE A 76 0.14 -7.27 10.08
C ILE A 76 1.24 -7.61 9.05
N ALA A 77 2.45 -7.05 9.20
CA ALA A 77 3.58 -7.33 8.31
C ALA A 77 4.05 -8.79 8.40
N GLU A 78 3.97 -9.40 9.59
CA GLU A 78 4.31 -10.81 9.86
C GLU A 78 3.15 -11.77 9.53
N GLU A 79 2.03 -11.27 8.99
CA GLU A 79 0.85 -12.08 8.66
C GLU A 79 0.21 -12.81 9.86
N LYS A 80 0.40 -12.27 11.05
CA LYS A 80 -0.18 -12.72 12.33
C LYS A 80 -1.48 -12.01 12.67
N LEU A 81 -1.87 -11.01 11.87
CA LEU A 81 -3.10 -10.25 12.06
C LEU A 81 -3.61 -9.75 10.72
N PHE A 82 -4.86 -10.09 10.39
CA PHE A 82 -5.55 -9.61 9.20
C PHE A 82 -6.74 -8.74 9.59
N PRO A 83 -6.62 -7.40 9.54
CA PRO A 83 -7.71 -6.49 9.85
C PRO A 83 -8.91 -6.70 8.94
N CYS A 84 -10.07 -6.99 9.51
CA CYS A 84 -11.35 -7.12 8.84
C CYS A 84 -12.25 -5.96 9.23
N LEU A 85 -12.80 -5.27 8.23
CA LEU A 85 -13.73 -4.16 8.42
C LEU A 85 -15.02 -4.43 7.65
N PHE A 86 -16.12 -3.97 8.20
CA PHE A 86 -17.44 -4.15 7.61
C PHE A 86 -18.02 -2.83 7.15
N GLY A 87 -18.72 -2.81 6.02
CA GLY A 87 -19.33 -1.60 5.54
C GLY A 87 -20.17 -1.77 4.28
N ALA A 88 -20.75 -0.66 3.84
CA ALA A 88 -21.48 -0.52 2.58
C ALA A 88 -20.87 0.61 1.77
N ALA A 89 -19.86 0.30 0.95
CA ALA A 89 -19.04 1.28 0.24
C ALA A 89 -19.86 2.27 -0.61
N LEU A 90 -20.96 1.82 -1.22
CA LEU A 90 -21.84 2.68 -2.00
C LEU A 90 -22.50 3.78 -1.13
N ARG A 91 -22.69 3.52 0.15
CA ARG A 91 -23.25 4.48 1.13
C ARG A 91 -22.17 5.17 1.95
N LEU A 92 -20.89 4.91 1.66
CA LEU A 92 -19.72 5.34 2.42
C LEU A 92 -19.68 4.83 3.86
N ASP A 93 -20.56 3.89 4.24
CA ASP A 93 -20.56 3.27 5.56
C ASP A 93 -19.31 2.40 5.74
N GLY A 94 -18.57 2.59 6.84
CA GLY A 94 -17.33 1.88 7.16
C GLY A 94 -16.11 2.29 6.33
N VAL A 95 -16.25 3.15 5.31
CA VAL A 95 -15.14 3.57 4.43
C VAL A 95 -14.15 4.45 5.19
N GLU A 96 -14.63 5.42 5.97
CA GLU A 96 -13.78 6.28 6.80
C GLU A 96 -12.96 5.42 7.79
N LYS A 97 -13.60 4.49 8.48
CA LYS A 97 -12.92 3.56 9.38
C LYS A 97 -11.85 2.72 8.68
N LEU A 98 -12.09 2.28 7.44
CA LEU A 98 -11.08 1.58 6.63
C LEU A 98 -9.88 2.49 6.35
N LEU A 99 -10.12 3.73 5.93
CA LEU A 99 -9.05 4.68 5.62
C LEU A 99 -8.22 5.02 6.86
N ASP A 100 -8.85 5.25 8.00
CA ASP A 100 -8.18 5.49 9.28
C ASP A 100 -7.35 4.28 9.72
N THR A 101 -7.91 3.08 9.57
CA THR A 101 -7.22 1.82 9.89
C THR A 101 -6.00 1.64 8.99
N LEU A 102 -6.11 1.91 7.69
CA LEU A 102 -4.98 1.88 6.76
C LEU A 102 -3.93 2.93 7.11
N ALA A 103 -4.35 4.18 7.38
CA ALA A 103 -3.42 5.26 7.74
C ALA A 103 -2.65 4.95 9.02
N LEU A 104 -3.31 4.33 10.01
CA LEU A 104 -2.71 4.04 11.31
C LEU A 104 -1.88 2.76 11.32
N TYR A 105 -2.33 1.70 10.62
CA TYR A 105 -1.78 0.36 10.78
C TYR A 105 -1.14 -0.24 9.53
N ALA A 106 -1.22 0.39 8.35
CA ALA A 106 -0.54 -0.16 7.18
C ALA A 106 0.99 -0.12 7.40
N PRO A 107 1.69 -1.25 7.24
CA PRO A 107 3.14 -1.27 7.33
C PRO A 107 3.76 -0.44 6.21
N VAL A 108 4.62 0.49 6.59
CA VAL A 108 5.36 1.34 5.63
C VAL A 108 6.81 0.86 5.60
N LYS A 109 7.31 0.50 4.43
CA LYS A 109 8.74 0.20 4.27
C LYS A 109 9.53 1.50 4.40
N PRO A 110 10.60 1.54 5.19
CA PRO A 110 11.50 2.68 5.24
C PRO A 110 12.01 3.02 3.82
N ALA A 111 11.96 4.29 3.45
CA ALA A 111 12.54 4.74 2.21
C ALA A 111 14.07 4.80 2.36
N GLY A 112 14.80 4.33 1.32
CA GLY A 112 16.24 4.55 1.25
C GLY A 112 16.57 6.01 0.95
N ASP A 113 17.80 6.44 1.26
CA ASP A 113 18.24 7.82 1.01
C ASP A 113 18.54 8.06 -0.48
N ALA A 114 19.00 7.03 -1.19
CA ALA A 114 19.26 7.11 -2.63
C ALA A 114 17.95 7.05 -3.44
N PHE A 115 17.90 7.81 -4.54
CA PHE A 115 16.75 7.77 -5.44
C PHE A 115 16.52 6.34 -5.95
N GLY A 116 15.29 5.88 -5.79
CA GLY A 116 14.77 4.63 -6.35
C GLY A 116 13.30 4.79 -6.74
N ALA A 117 12.87 4.13 -7.79
CA ALA A 117 11.48 4.10 -8.18
C ALA A 117 11.12 2.79 -8.92
N ARG A 118 9.84 2.42 -8.89
CA ARG A 118 9.29 1.28 -9.62
C ARG A 118 8.25 1.75 -10.62
N VAL A 119 8.41 1.35 -11.87
CA VAL A 119 7.41 1.57 -12.92
C VAL A 119 6.29 0.55 -12.78
N TYR A 120 5.05 1.01 -12.74
CA TYR A 120 3.90 0.12 -12.64
C TYR A 120 2.92 0.20 -13.81
N LYS A 121 2.99 1.28 -14.62
CA LYS A 121 2.10 1.46 -15.76
C LYS A 121 2.76 2.35 -16.83
N ILE A 122 2.44 2.05 -18.08
CA ILE A 122 2.72 2.92 -19.21
C ILE A 122 1.40 3.32 -19.86
N SER A 123 1.24 4.60 -20.20
CA SER A 123 0.09 5.11 -20.95
C SER A 123 0.49 6.24 -21.88
N ARG A 124 -0.46 6.83 -22.59
CA ARG A 124 -0.28 8.05 -23.36
C ARG A 124 -1.29 9.10 -22.89
N ASP A 125 -0.91 10.36 -22.94
CA ASP A 125 -1.82 11.46 -22.71
C ASP A 125 -2.69 11.76 -23.96
N ALA A 126 -3.59 12.73 -23.86
CA ALA A 126 -4.47 13.12 -24.95
C ALA A 126 -3.72 13.64 -26.21
N GLN A 127 -2.48 14.09 -26.04
CA GLN A 127 -1.60 14.55 -27.12
C GLN A 127 -0.70 13.44 -27.67
N GLY A 128 -0.85 12.20 -27.16
CA GLY A 128 -0.07 11.05 -27.57
C GLY A 128 1.30 10.92 -26.89
N ALA A 129 1.67 11.83 -25.99
CA ALA A 129 2.94 11.76 -25.27
C ALA A 129 2.95 10.55 -24.32
N ARG A 130 4.09 9.83 -24.30
CA ARG A 130 4.27 8.68 -23.43
C ARG A 130 4.37 9.13 -21.97
N LEU A 131 3.56 8.49 -21.13
CA LEU A 131 3.55 8.64 -19.67
C LEU A 131 4.06 7.36 -19.01
N THR A 132 5.13 7.47 -18.25
CA THR A 132 5.64 6.39 -17.41
C THR A 132 5.21 6.65 -15.99
N TRP A 133 4.32 5.79 -15.49
CA TRP A 133 3.78 5.89 -14.12
C TRP A 133 4.66 5.11 -13.17
N LEU A 134 5.09 5.78 -12.11
CA LEU A 134 6.01 5.19 -11.15
C LEU A 134 5.67 5.59 -9.72
N ARG A 135 6.11 4.74 -8.80
CA ARG A 135 6.16 5.04 -7.38
C ARG A 135 7.61 5.25 -6.98
N VAL A 136 7.90 6.38 -6.38
CA VAL A 136 9.23 6.66 -5.79
C VAL A 136 9.38 5.84 -4.52
N THR A 137 10.40 4.99 -4.45
CA THR A 137 10.65 4.06 -3.34
C THR A 137 11.78 4.50 -2.42
N GLY A 138 12.64 5.41 -2.90
CA GLY A 138 13.75 5.96 -2.13
C GLY A 138 14.13 7.36 -2.61
N GLY A 139 14.71 8.16 -1.73
CA GLY A 139 15.24 9.48 -2.01
C GLY A 139 14.26 10.45 -2.62
N GLU A 140 14.73 11.19 -3.61
CA GLU A 140 13.97 12.22 -4.32
C GLU A 140 14.16 12.11 -5.84
N LEU A 141 13.09 12.19 -6.61
CA LEU A 141 13.11 12.32 -8.06
C LEU A 141 12.98 13.80 -8.45
N ARG A 142 13.88 14.28 -9.29
CA ARG A 142 13.83 15.66 -9.84
C ARG A 142 13.52 15.67 -11.31
N ALA A 143 12.75 16.65 -11.74
CA ALA A 143 12.57 16.94 -13.16
C ALA A 143 13.93 17.31 -13.80
N ARG A 144 14.09 16.94 -15.06
CA ARG A 144 15.32 17.12 -15.86
C ARG A 144 16.54 16.32 -15.37
N ALA A 145 16.39 15.48 -14.33
CA ALA A 145 17.46 14.58 -13.90
C ALA A 145 17.65 13.43 -14.88
N ALA A 146 18.88 12.98 -15.01
CA ALA A 146 19.20 11.70 -15.63
C ALA A 146 18.99 10.58 -14.61
N VAL A 147 18.38 9.49 -15.02
CA VAL A 147 18.09 8.33 -14.18
C VAL A 147 18.50 7.05 -14.89
N LYS A 148 19.03 6.11 -14.12
CA LYS A 148 19.28 4.75 -14.62
C LYS A 148 17.99 3.98 -14.66
N VAL A 149 17.69 3.35 -15.78
CA VAL A 149 16.56 2.45 -15.99
C VAL A 149 17.12 1.04 -16.12
N SER A 150 16.79 0.18 -15.17
CA SER A 150 17.19 -1.23 -15.22
C SER A 150 16.05 -2.05 -15.82
N THR A 151 16.30 -2.56 -17.03
CA THR A 151 15.38 -3.41 -17.79
C THR A 151 15.93 -4.84 -17.88
N GLU A 152 15.14 -5.77 -18.39
CA GLU A 152 15.61 -7.14 -18.67
C GLU A 152 16.77 -7.18 -19.68
N ASN A 153 16.90 -6.16 -20.54
CA ASN A 153 17.93 -6.04 -21.57
C ASN A 153 19.20 -5.29 -21.10
N GLY A 154 19.25 -4.88 -19.83
CA GLY A 154 20.38 -4.14 -19.26
C GLY A 154 20.00 -2.78 -18.70
N GLU A 155 21.00 -2.01 -18.34
CA GLU A 155 20.83 -0.65 -17.82
C GLU A 155 20.99 0.39 -18.91
N THR A 156 20.09 1.38 -18.93
CA THR A 156 20.17 2.57 -19.79
C THR A 156 20.05 3.81 -18.95
N GLU A 157 20.63 4.92 -19.39
CA GLU A 157 20.46 6.21 -18.76
C GLU A 157 19.50 7.07 -19.59
N GLU A 158 18.41 7.52 -18.98
CA GLU A 158 17.40 8.34 -19.64
C GLU A 158 17.09 9.60 -18.82
N LYS A 159 16.58 10.64 -19.48
CA LYS A 159 16.31 11.92 -18.84
C LYS A 159 14.82 12.09 -18.58
N ILE A 160 14.47 12.40 -17.33
CA ILE A 160 13.13 12.85 -16.97
C ILE A 160 12.91 14.25 -17.53
N HIS A 161 11.85 14.47 -18.29
CA HIS A 161 11.51 15.81 -18.78
C HIS A 161 10.58 16.53 -17.81
N GLN A 162 9.46 15.91 -17.44
CA GLN A 162 8.44 16.48 -16.56
C GLN A 162 8.01 15.43 -15.53
N ILE A 163 7.62 15.91 -14.35
CA ILE A 163 6.93 15.13 -13.32
C ILE A 163 5.51 15.68 -13.20
N ARG A 164 4.52 14.81 -13.30
CA ARG A 164 3.10 15.15 -13.26
C ARG A 164 2.44 14.41 -12.08
N LEU A 165 1.81 15.18 -11.18
CA LEU A 165 0.97 14.67 -10.11
C LEU A 165 -0.49 14.72 -10.58
N TYR A 166 -1.11 13.55 -10.73
CA TYR A 166 -2.49 13.45 -11.21
C TYR A 166 -3.50 13.42 -10.07
N SER A 167 -4.59 14.16 -10.23
CA SER A 167 -5.80 14.07 -9.43
C SER A 167 -6.99 13.91 -10.38
N GLY A 168 -7.44 12.67 -10.58
CA GLY A 168 -8.39 12.34 -11.64
C GLY A 168 -7.77 12.57 -13.04
N GLU A 169 -8.45 13.35 -13.87
CA GLU A 169 -7.98 13.69 -15.22
C GLU A 169 -7.01 14.88 -15.27
N LYS A 170 -6.97 15.68 -14.20
CA LYS A 170 -6.10 16.86 -14.10
C LYS A 170 -4.76 16.49 -13.49
N TYR A 171 -3.74 17.23 -13.87
CA TYR A 171 -2.42 17.08 -13.26
C TYR A 171 -1.78 18.44 -12.97
N GLU A 172 -0.87 18.43 -12.01
CA GLU A 172 0.03 19.54 -11.69
C GLU A 172 1.46 19.14 -12.03
N LEU A 173 2.23 20.12 -12.53
CA LEU A 173 3.67 19.94 -12.75
C LEU A 173 4.41 20.23 -11.44
N THR A 174 5.42 19.42 -11.16
CA THR A 174 6.32 19.65 -10.03
C THR A 174 7.77 19.44 -10.45
N ASP A 175 8.67 20.14 -9.77
CA ASP A 175 10.11 20.01 -10.03
C ASP A 175 10.74 18.83 -9.27
N ALA A 176 10.11 18.38 -8.18
CA ALA A 176 10.62 17.27 -7.39
C ALA A 176 9.51 16.52 -6.63
N VAL A 177 9.73 15.22 -6.40
CA VAL A 177 8.88 14.36 -5.57
C VAL A 177 9.74 13.42 -4.72
N LYS A 178 9.29 13.18 -3.49
CA LYS A 178 9.98 12.32 -2.52
C LYS A 178 9.46 10.89 -2.53
N ALA A 179 10.20 10.00 -1.90
CA ALA A 179 9.81 8.63 -1.65
C ALA A 179 8.38 8.52 -1.07
N GLY A 180 7.63 7.52 -1.52
CA GLY A 180 6.21 7.32 -1.22
C GLY A 180 5.26 7.95 -2.25
N THR A 181 5.74 8.92 -3.06
CA THR A 181 4.91 9.58 -4.08
C THR A 181 4.68 8.68 -5.28
N VAL A 182 3.45 8.70 -5.78
CA VAL A 182 3.05 8.14 -7.07
C VAL A 182 2.91 9.28 -8.07
N CYS A 183 3.58 9.19 -9.20
CA CYS A 183 3.55 10.23 -10.23
C CYS A 183 3.68 9.64 -11.64
N ALA A 184 3.40 10.44 -12.65
CA ALA A 184 3.71 10.14 -14.04
C ALA A 184 4.87 11.02 -14.50
N VAL A 185 5.79 10.45 -15.26
CA VAL A 185 6.90 11.19 -15.86
C VAL A 185 6.89 11.07 -17.39
N THR A 186 7.44 12.08 -18.04
CA THR A 186 7.76 12.05 -19.47
C THR A 186 9.28 12.00 -19.64
N GLY A 187 9.72 11.53 -20.81
CA GLY A 187 11.15 11.45 -21.16
C GLY A 187 11.70 10.02 -21.17
N LEU A 188 11.08 9.09 -20.43
CA LEU A 188 11.49 7.68 -20.46
C LEU A 188 10.90 6.97 -21.69
N THR A 189 11.76 6.34 -22.48
CA THR A 189 11.39 5.68 -23.75
C THR A 189 11.53 4.17 -23.67
N THR A 190 12.52 3.66 -22.94
CA THR A 190 12.84 2.22 -22.85
C THR A 190 12.14 1.53 -21.68
N ALA A 191 11.76 2.28 -20.64
CA ALA A 191 11.16 1.72 -19.44
C ALA A 191 9.83 0.98 -19.71
N HIS A 192 9.64 -0.18 -19.09
CA HIS A 192 8.41 -0.98 -19.13
C HIS A 192 7.81 -1.12 -17.73
N SER A 193 6.56 -1.59 -17.69
CA SER A 193 5.92 -1.91 -16.39
C SER A 193 6.66 -3.05 -15.70
N GLY A 194 7.05 -2.83 -14.44
CA GLY A 194 7.87 -3.75 -13.65
C GLY A 194 9.34 -3.32 -13.52
N ASP A 195 9.82 -2.44 -14.41
CA ASP A 195 11.21 -1.98 -14.38
C ASP A 195 11.52 -1.12 -13.15
N ALA A 196 12.80 -1.13 -12.78
CA ALA A 196 13.35 -0.38 -11.66
C ALA A 196 14.14 0.83 -12.15
N LEU A 197 14.10 1.92 -11.38
CA LEU A 197 14.89 3.12 -11.62
C LEU A 197 15.83 3.42 -10.45
N GLY A 198 17.01 3.89 -10.74
CA GLY A 198 17.99 4.31 -9.73
C GLY A 198 18.46 3.16 -8.85
N ALA A 199 18.38 3.35 -7.53
CA ALA A 199 18.82 2.36 -6.54
C ALA A 199 17.79 1.24 -6.28
N GLU A 200 16.59 1.30 -6.89
CA GLU A 200 15.59 0.23 -6.76
C GLU A 200 16.12 -1.05 -7.43
N LYS A 201 16.00 -2.18 -6.74
CA LYS A 201 16.44 -3.46 -7.29
C LYS A 201 15.42 -3.98 -8.30
N GLY A 202 15.89 -4.40 -9.47
CA GLY A 202 15.11 -5.18 -10.42
C GLY A 202 14.55 -6.47 -9.77
N LYS A 203 13.55 -7.06 -10.40
CA LYS A 203 13.05 -8.38 -10.00
C LYS A 203 14.08 -9.45 -10.30
#